data_afa3a5022b689716bcd1183744852bfe
#
_entry.id   afa3a5022b689716bcd1183744852bfe
#
_cell.length_a   1.000
_cell.length_b   1.000
_cell.length_c   1.000
_cell.angle_alpha   90.00
_cell.angle_beta   90.00
_cell.angle_gamma   90.00
#
_symmetry.space_group_name_H-M   'P 1'
#
loop_
_entity.id
_entity.type
_entity.pdbx_description
1 polymer ?
#
loop_
_entity_poly.entity_id
_entity_poly.type
_entity_poly.pdbx_seq_one_letter_code
_entity_poly.pdbx_strand_id
1 'polypeptide(L)'
;EGSLTIPLNKSFTNWAGWLLSYKKHILVIVKEEEEQEMVKALQSIGLDQIKAVFRPEIAEQGNGTVKQLTVDEFQNLTEYQLIDVRNDSEWKEGHLPEAEHIMLGTLMDRLANISKDKQLVVQCQAGGRSAIASSILQANGFGDVYNLQGGYEELVKREIAVS
;
A
#
# COMPACT_ATOMS: atom_id res chain seq x y z
N GLU A 1 1.01 -13.95 -7.36
CA GLU A 1 -0.27 -13.19 -7.45
C GLU A 1 -0.97 -13.19 -6.10
N GLY A 2 -1.57 -12.04 -5.72
CA GLY A 2 -2.37 -11.94 -4.51
C GLY A 2 -1.60 -11.74 -3.20
N SER A 3 -0.31 -11.41 -3.23
CA SER A 3 0.44 -11.04 -2.02
C SER A 3 0.19 -9.58 -1.64
N LEU A 4 0.14 -9.32 -0.33
CA LEU A 4 0.05 -7.98 0.24
C LEU A 4 1.34 -7.64 0.98
N THR A 5 1.82 -6.41 0.80
CA THR A 5 2.97 -5.89 1.54
C THR A 5 2.44 -5.02 2.69
N ILE A 6 2.62 -5.48 3.92
CA ILE A 6 2.22 -4.74 5.14
C ILE A 6 3.47 -4.51 5.98
N PRO A 7 3.92 -3.26 6.16
CA PRO A 7 5.11 -2.95 6.97
C PRO A 7 4.95 -3.43 8.42
N LEU A 8 5.96 -4.11 8.95
CA LEU A 8 5.99 -4.54 10.35
C LEU A 8 6.39 -3.36 11.24
N ASN A 9 5.40 -2.58 11.63
CA ASN A 9 5.53 -1.39 12.47
C ASN A 9 4.36 -1.30 13.46
N LYS A 10 4.27 -0.22 14.22
CA LYS A 10 3.20 0.00 15.23
C LYS A 10 1.77 -0.11 14.69
N SER A 11 1.56 0.06 13.39
CA SER A 11 0.25 -0.04 12.75
C SER A 11 0.01 -1.40 12.08
N PHE A 12 0.96 -2.33 12.15
CA PHE A 12 0.90 -3.63 11.46
C PHE A 12 -0.37 -4.40 11.80
N THR A 13 -0.70 -4.55 13.09
CA THR A 13 -1.88 -5.31 13.53
C THR A 13 -3.19 -4.69 13.05
N ASN A 14 -3.27 -3.36 13.00
CA ASN A 14 -4.44 -2.67 12.47
C ASN A 14 -4.64 -2.99 10.98
N TRP A 15 -3.59 -2.87 10.18
CA TRP A 15 -3.67 -3.15 8.75
C TRP A 15 -3.89 -4.64 8.47
N ALA A 16 -3.20 -5.52 9.20
CA ALA A 16 -3.39 -6.96 9.07
C ALA A 16 -4.83 -7.36 9.40
N GLY A 17 -5.40 -6.84 10.50
CA GLY A 17 -6.77 -7.11 10.91
C GLY A 17 -7.83 -6.61 9.93
N TRP A 18 -7.57 -5.52 9.20
CA TRP A 18 -8.50 -4.99 8.20
C TRP A 18 -8.39 -5.67 6.84
N LEU A 19 -7.20 -6.12 6.46
CA LEU A 19 -6.92 -6.57 5.10
C LEU A 19 -6.88 -8.08 4.96
N LEU A 20 -6.56 -8.81 6.03
CA LEU A 20 -6.43 -10.27 5.98
C LEU A 20 -7.71 -10.98 6.41
N SER A 21 -8.00 -12.06 5.72
CA SER A 21 -9.17 -12.88 6.04
C SER A 21 -8.89 -13.81 7.22
N TYR A 22 -9.71 -13.74 8.26
CA TYR A 22 -9.67 -14.66 9.41
C TYR A 22 -10.02 -16.12 9.06
N LYS A 23 -10.56 -16.36 7.85
CA LYS A 23 -10.99 -17.70 7.40
C LYS A 23 -10.01 -18.36 6.43
N LYS A 24 -9.03 -17.63 5.93
CA LYS A 24 -8.06 -18.14 4.95
C LYS A 24 -6.72 -18.42 5.61
N HIS A 25 -6.01 -19.39 5.06
CA HIS A 25 -4.61 -19.62 5.46
C HIS A 25 -3.74 -18.46 5.04
N ILE A 26 -2.83 -18.09 5.91
CA ILE A 26 -1.86 -17.03 5.70
C ILE A 26 -0.50 -17.67 5.41
N LEU A 27 0.13 -17.23 4.34
CA LEU A 27 1.53 -17.48 4.04
C LEU A 27 2.28 -16.18 4.31
N VAL A 28 3.32 -16.26 5.12
CA VAL A 28 4.09 -15.09 5.57
C VAL A 28 5.45 -15.11 4.89
N ILE A 29 5.90 -13.94 4.43
CA ILE A 29 7.28 -13.73 3.96
C ILE A 29 7.89 -12.69 4.90
N VAL A 30 8.93 -13.08 5.64
CA VAL A 30 9.53 -12.24 6.67
C VAL A 30 10.97 -12.68 6.93
N LYS A 31 11.82 -11.73 7.36
CA LYS A 31 13.19 -12.04 7.81
C LYS A 31 13.18 -12.91 9.05
N GLU A 32 14.25 -13.68 9.23
CA GLU A 32 14.36 -14.63 10.36
C GLU A 32 14.25 -13.93 11.71
N GLU A 33 14.93 -12.81 11.85
CA GLU A 33 14.94 -12.01 13.08
C GLU A 33 13.57 -11.38 13.44
N GLU A 34 12.70 -11.17 12.45
CA GLU A 34 11.38 -10.56 12.60
C GLU A 34 10.24 -11.59 12.72
N GLU A 35 10.51 -12.89 12.50
CA GLU A 35 9.49 -13.93 12.45
C GLU A 35 8.67 -14.05 13.73
N GLN A 36 9.34 -14.08 14.88
CA GLN A 36 8.66 -14.24 16.16
C GLN A 36 7.76 -13.04 16.49
N GLU A 37 8.22 -11.84 16.17
CA GLU A 37 7.44 -10.61 16.36
C GLU A 37 6.21 -10.63 15.47
N MET A 38 6.38 -10.93 14.18
CA MET A 38 5.30 -11.00 13.21
C MET A 38 4.25 -12.03 13.59
N VAL A 39 4.65 -13.25 13.94
CA VAL A 39 3.73 -14.34 14.34
C VAL A 39 2.94 -13.94 15.58
N LYS A 40 3.60 -13.42 16.62
CA LYS A 40 2.93 -12.93 17.83
C LYS A 40 1.95 -11.80 17.54
N ALA A 41 2.32 -10.87 16.66
CA ALA A 41 1.47 -9.76 16.26
C ALA A 41 0.19 -10.25 15.54
N LEU A 42 0.30 -11.21 14.61
CA LEU A 42 -0.85 -11.81 13.94
C LEU A 42 -1.75 -12.58 14.93
N GLN A 43 -1.16 -13.40 15.80
CA GLN A 43 -1.90 -14.16 16.82
C GLN A 43 -2.63 -13.25 17.82
N SER A 44 -2.02 -12.11 18.19
CA SER A 44 -2.63 -11.16 19.14
C SER A 44 -3.97 -10.58 18.67
N ILE A 45 -4.23 -10.65 17.36
CA ILE A 45 -5.49 -10.19 16.74
C ILE A 45 -6.33 -11.36 16.20
N GLY A 46 -6.01 -12.62 16.56
CA GLY A 46 -6.76 -13.81 16.18
C GLY A 46 -6.52 -14.31 14.76
N LEU A 47 -5.44 -13.89 14.11
CA LEU A 47 -4.99 -14.40 12.81
C LEU A 47 -4.07 -15.61 12.99
N ASP A 48 -4.63 -16.73 13.47
CA ASP A 48 -3.89 -17.94 13.88
C ASP A 48 -3.61 -18.92 12.74
N GLN A 49 -4.22 -18.72 11.57
CA GLN A 49 -4.13 -19.67 10.45
C GLN A 49 -2.86 -19.48 9.61
N ILE A 50 -1.71 -19.33 10.27
CA ILE A 50 -0.42 -19.23 9.61
C ILE A 50 -0.01 -20.62 9.15
N LYS A 51 0.00 -20.87 7.84
CA LYS A 51 0.29 -22.17 7.24
C LYS A 51 1.79 -22.39 7.00
N ALA A 52 2.48 -21.33 6.60
CA ALA A 52 3.92 -21.37 6.36
C ALA A 52 4.55 -19.98 6.48
N VAL A 53 5.83 -19.97 6.82
CA VAL A 53 6.68 -18.79 6.84
C VAL A 53 7.80 -19.01 5.83
N PHE A 54 8.03 -18.03 4.97
CA PHE A 54 9.08 -18.02 3.96
C PHE A 54 10.05 -16.87 4.22
N ARG A 55 11.23 -16.98 3.66
CA ARG A 55 12.24 -15.92 3.69
C ARG A 55 12.11 -14.99 2.49
N PRO A 56 12.58 -13.73 2.59
CA PRO A 56 12.46 -12.73 1.52
C PRO A 56 13.01 -13.19 0.17
N GLU A 57 14.00 -14.07 0.15
CA GLU A 57 14.63 -14.61 -1.06
C GLU A 57 13.62 -15.32 -1.99
N ILE A 58 12.51 -15.81 -1.45
CA ILE A 58 11.44 -16.38 -2.27
C ILE A 58 10.77 -15.32 -3.16
N ALA A 59 10.79 -14.05 -2.73
CA ALA A 59 10.21 -12.95 -3.49
C ALA A 59 11.02 -12.63 -4.76
N GLU A 60 12.31 -12.96 -4.78
CA GLU A 60 13.17 -12.80 -5.97
C GLU A 60 12.72 -13.69 -7.13
N GLN A 61 11.98 -14.77 -6.82
CA GLN A 61 11.37 -15.66 -7.81
C GLN A 61 10.01 -15.14 -8.29
N GLY A 62 9.51 -14.07 -7.70
CA GLY A 62 8.24 -13.45 -8.05
C GLY A 62 8.35 -12.52 -9.25
N ASN A 63 7.24 -12.37 -9.98
CA ASN A 63 7.16 -11.57 -11.20
C ASN A 63 6.69 -10.13 -10.97
N GLY A 64 6.47 -9.70 -9.73
CA GLY A 64 5.88 -8.40 -9.43
C GLY A 64 6.52 -7.73 -8.24
N THR A 65 6.92 -6.47 -8.43
CA THR A 65 7.31 -5.54 -7.37
C THR A 65 6.40 -4.34 -7.41
N VAL A 66 6.16 -3.72 -6.26
CA VAL A 66 5.50 -2.41 -6.23
C VAL A 66 6.49 -1.39 -6.80
N LYS A 67 6.18 -0.87 -7.98
CA LYS A 67 6.99 0.16 -8.64
C LYS A 67 7.03 1.40 -7.75
N GLN A 68 8.21 1.98 -7.60
CA GLN A 68 8.41 3.22 -6.86
C GLN A 68 8.54 4.37 -7.85
N LEU A 69 7.96 5.51 -7.52
CA LEU A 69 8.00 6.73 -8.29
C LEU A 69 8.54 7.86 -7.41
N THR A 70 9.60 8.51 -7.83
CA THR A 70 10.09 9.71 -7.15
C THR A 70 9.21 10.91 -7.45
N VAL A 71 9.28 11.97 -6.64
CA VAL A 71 8.53 13.21 -6.90
C VAL A 71 8.99 13.87 -8.20
N ASP A 72 10.28 13.79 -8.54
CA ASP A 72 10.80 14.35 -9.79
C ASP A 72 10.23 13.61 -11.01
N GLU A 73 10.12 12.29 -10.96
CA GLU A 73 9.48 11.50 -12.02
C GLU A 73 7.98 11.78 -12.09
N PHE A 74 7.32 11.91 -10.93
CA PHE A 74 5.89 12.25 -10.85
C PHE A 74 5.55 13.56 -11.57
N GLN A 75 6.34 14.61 -11.37
CA GLN A 75 6.13 15.90 -12.00
C GLN A 75 6.24 15.87 -13.55
N ASN A 76 6.87 14.84 -14.10
CA ASN A 76 7.00 14.65 -15.55
C ASN A 76 5.90 13.78 -16.16
N LEU A 77 4.98 13.24 -15.33
CA LEU A 77 3.85 12.45 -15.84
C LEU A 77 2.78 13.36 -16.45
N THR A 78 2.19 12.91 -17.57
CA THR A 78 1.13 13.63 -18.26
C THR A 78 -0.22 12.94 -18.20
N GLU A 79 -0.24 11.61 -18.13
CA GLU A 79 -1.47 10.81 -18.11
C GLU A 79 -1.43 9.80 -16.96
N TYR A 80 -2.10 10.11 -15.87
CA TYR A 80 -2.19 9.24 -14.68
C TYR A 80 -3.49 9.49 -13.94
N GLN A 81 -3.82 8.58 -13.03
CA GLN A 81 -4.82 8.78 -11.97
C GLN A 81 -4.08 8.77 -10.64
N LEU A 82 -4.17 9.87 -9.89
CA LEU A 82 -3.57 9.99 -8.56
C LEU A 82 -4.60 9.59 -7.50
N ILE A 83 -4.22 8.64 -6.65
CA ILE A 83 -5.06 8.17 -5.54
C ILE A 83 -4.38 8.52 -4.22
N ASP A 84 -5.05 9.30 -3.39
CA ASP A 84 -4.62 9.60 -2.02
C ASP A 84 -5.32 8.65 -1.05
N VAL A 85 -4.54 7.81 -0.35
CA VAL A 85 -5.07 6.80 0.58
C VAL A 85 -4.96 7.22 2.05
N ARG A 86 -4.80 8.52 2.32
CA ARG A 86 -4.78 9.08 3.67
C ARG A 86 -6.18 9.06 4.30
N ASN A 87 -6.25 9.35 5.59
CA ASN A 87 -7.50 9.51 6.31
C ASN A 87 -8.18 10.83 5.96
N ASP A 88 -9.50 10.93 6.23
CA ASP A 88 -10.29 12.15 5.99
C ASP A 88 -9.74 13.40 6.67
N SER A 89 -9.18 13.28 7.87
CA SER A 89 -8.58 14.41 8.59
C SER A 89 -7.35 14.94 7.88
N GLU A 90 -6.45 14.06 7.45
CA GLU A 90 -5.24 14.41 6.71
C GLU A 90 -5.57 15.02 5.34
N TRP A 91 -6.58 14.50 4.67
CA TRP A 91 -7.07 15.02 3.39
C TRP A 91 -7.61 16.46 3.53
N LYS A 92 -8.39 16.73 4.58
CA LYS A 92 -8.97 18.05 4.85
C LYS A 92 -7.94 19.11 5.26
N GLU A 93 -6.79 18.70 5.77
CA GLU A 93 -5.68 19.60 6.11
C GLU A 93 -4.93 20.09 4.86
N GLY A 94 -5.07 19.39 3.74
CA GLY A 94 -4.49 19.74 2.45
C GLY A 94 -4.28 18.51 1.58
N HIS A 95 -4.42 18.66 0.26
CA HIS A 95 -4.26 17.59 -0.72
C HIS A 95 -3.87 18.17 -2.09
N LEU A 96 -3.49 17.29 -3.02
CA LEU A 96 -3.30 17.68 -4.41
C LEU A 96 -4.68 17.81 -5.08
N PRO A 97 -4.97 18.91 -5.82
CA PRO A 97 -6.29 19.15 -6.41
C PRO A 97 -6.76 18.06 -7.38
N GLU A 98 -5.83 17.39 -8.08
CA GLU A 98 -6.09 16.31 -9.01
C GLU A 98 -6.23 14.93 -8.38
N ALA A 99 -5.96 14.81 -7.07
CA ALA A 99 -6.01 13.51 -6.40
C ALA A 99 -7.45 13.05 -6.12
N GLU A 100 -7.71 11.79 -6.36
CA GLU A 100 -8.92 11.12 -5.90
C GLU A 100 -8.70 10.57 -4.49
N HIS A 101 -9.54 10.98 -3.54
CA HIS A 101 -9.46 10.51 -2.17
C HIS A 101 -10.15 9.15 -2.01
N ILE A 102 -9.36 8.12 -1.72
CA ILE A 102 -9.86 6.77 -1.40
C ILE A 102 -9.06 6.24 -0.22
N MET A 103 -9.59 6.39 0.99
CA MET A 103 -8.89 5.89 2.19
C MET A 103 -8.50 4.42 2.05
N LEU A 104 -7.31 4.05 2.54
CA LEU A 104 -6.81 2.68 2.49
C LEU A 104 -7.83 1.66 3.04
N GLY A 105 -8.52 1.99 4.14
CA GLY A 105 -9.52 1.13 4.76
C GLY A 105 -10.76 0.84 3.91
N THR A 106 -11.06 1.69 2.92
CA THR A 106 -12.21 1.54 2.01
C THR A 106 -11.80 1.18 0.58
N LEU A 107 -10.50 1.04 0.31
CA LEU A 107 -9.98 0.82 -1.04
C LEU A 107 -10.58 -0.43 -1.71
N MET A 108 -10.72 -1.52 -0.95
CA MET A 108 -11.27 -2.77 -1.46
C MET A 108 -12.70 -2.62 -1.98
N ASP A 109 -13.52 -1.79 -1.35
CA ASP A 109 -14.91 -1.55 -1.73
C ASP A 109 -15.02 -0.58 -2.94
N ARG A 110 -13.95 0.12 -3.25
CA ARG A 110 -13.89 1.15 -4.28
C ARG A 110 -13.13 0.72 -5.55
N LEU A 111 -12.62 -0.51 -5.62
CA LEU A 111 -11.84 -1.02 -6.76
C LEU A 111 -12.59 -0.89 -8.11
N ALA A 112 -13.90 -1.04 -8.12
CA ALA A 112 -14.72 -0.91 -9.34
C ALA A 112 -14.74 0.53 -9.91
N ASN A 113 -14.40 1.53 -9.11
CA ASN A 113 -14.39 2.93 -9.51
C ASN A 113 -13.03 3.39 -10.06
N ILE A 114 -12.00 2.55 -9.93
CA ILE A 114 -10.63 2.87 -10.36
C ILE A 114 -10.42 2.34 -11.78
N SER A 115 -9.87 3.16 -12.67
CA SER A 115 -9.57 2.74 -14.04
C SER A 115 -8.42 1.75 -14.09
N LYS A 116 -8.59 0.67 -14.85
CA LYS A 116 -7.52 -0.31 -15.11
C LYS A 116 -6.64 0.06 -16.31
N ASP A 117 -7.09 1.01 -17.12
CA ASP A 117 -6.44 1.40 -18.37
C ASP A 117 -5.49 2.61 -18.19
N LYS A 118 -5.44 3.17 -16.98
CA LYS A 118 -4.58 4.31 -16.66
C LYS A 118 -3.42 3.88 -15.76
N GLN A 119 -2.31 4.60 -15.90
CA GLN A 119 -1.24 4.57 -14.92
C GLN A 119 -1.76 5.09 -13.58
N LEU A 120 -1.61 4.32 -12.52
CA LEU A 120 -2.02 4.71 -11.17
C LEU A 120 -0.82 5.16 -10.36
N VAL A 121 -0.92 6.34 -9.78
CA VAL A 121 0.01 6.83 -8.78
C VAL A 121 -0.70 6.83 -7.43
N VAL A 122 -0.15 6.14 -6.45
CA VAL A 122 -0.75 6.02 -5.13
C VAL A 122 0.12 6.76 -4.11
N GLN A 123 -0.48 7.66 -3.37
CA GLN A 123 0.19 8.40 -2.31
C GLN A 123 -0.48 8.22 -0.95
N CYS A 124 0.30 8.43 0.09
CA CYS A 124 -0.16 8.67 1.45
C CYS A 124 0.73 9.72 2.12
N GLN A 125 0.77 9.81 3.45
CA GLN A 125 1.59 10.79 4.15
C GLN A 125 3.10 10.62 3.87
N ALA A 126 3.64 9.38 4.00
CA ALA A 126 5.08 9.10 3.91
C ALA A 126 5.44 7.83 3.12
N GLY A 127 4.52 7.29 2.30
CA GLY A 127 4.77 6.14 1.42
C GLY A 127 4.39 4.75 1.98
N GLY A 128 4.14 4.59 3.28
CA GLY A 128 3.85 3.26 3.88
C GLY A 128 2.46 2.72 3.54
N ARG A 129 1.40 3.50 3.75
CA ARG A 129 0.01 3.12 3.40
C ARG A 129 -0.18 2.97 1.89
N SER A 130 0.45 3.82 1.11
CA SER A 130 0.41 3.74 -0.35
C SER A 130 1.12 2.51 -0.90
N ALA A 131 2.17 2.01 -0.24
CA ALA A 131 2.78 0.72 -0.59
C ALA A 131 1.80 -0.45 -0.37
N ILE A 132 1.05 -0.44 0.74
CA ILE A 132 -0.01 -1.42 0.99
C ILE A 132 -1.08 -1.32 -0.11
N ALA A 133 -1.58 -0.11 -0.37
CA ALA A 133 -2.62 0.14 -1.38
C ALA A 133 -2.17 -0.30 -2.78
N SER A 134 -0.93 -0.01 -3.16
CA SER A 134 -0.37 -0.46 -4.44
C SER A 134 -0.33 -1.98 -4.55
N SER A 135 0.02 -2.69 -3.47
CA SER A 135 0.00 -4.16 -3.46
C SER A 135 -1.42 -4.72 -3.58
N ILE A 136 -2.42 -4.06 -2.95
CA ILE A 136 -3.83 -4.42 -3.09
C ILE A 136 -4.29 -4.25 -4.54
N LEU A 137 -3.99 -3.12 -5.15
CA LEU A 137 -4.36 -2.84 -6.54
C LEU A 137 -3.74 -3.88 -7.48
N GLN A 138 -2.44 -4.16 -7.37
CA GLN A 138 -1.77 -5.19 -8.17
C GLN A 138 -2.40 -6.58 -7.97
N ALA A 139 -2.71 -6.96 -6.74
CA ALA A 139 -3.38 -8.23 -6.42
C ALA A 139 -4.77 -8.34 -7.06
N ASN A 140 -5.42 -7.22 -7.40
CA ASN A 140 -6.73 -7.14 -8.05
C ASN A 140 -6.65 -6.82 -9.55
N GLY A 141 -5.47 -7.01 -10.16
CA GLY A 141 -5.26 -6.97 -11.60
C GLY A 141 -5.06 -5.58 -12.20
N PHE A 142 -4.67 -4.60 -11.39
CA PHE A 142 -4.18 -3.31 -11.89
C PHE A 142 -2.70 -3.44 -12.26
N GLY A 143 -2.36 -3.25 -13.54
CA GLY A 143 -1.04 -3.57 -14.07
C GLY A 143 0.02 -2.49 -13.85
N ASP A 144 -0.37 -1.23 -13.94
CA ASP A 144 0.55 -0.09 -13.94
C ASP A 144 0.35 0.79 -12.69
N VAL A 145 0.85 0.30 -11.55
CA VAL A 145 0.67 0.93 -10.24
C VAL A 145 2.00 1.34 -9.65
N TYR A 146 2.10 2.59 -9.23
CA TYR A 146 3.28 3.20 -8.64
C TYR A 146 2.99 3.72 -7.23
N ASN A 147 3.91 3.47 -6.32
CA ASN A 147 3.93 4.08 -4.99
C ASN A 147 4.77 5.36 -5.03
N LEU A 148 4.18 6.51 -4.69
CA LEU A 148 4.91 7.78 -4.62
C LEU A 148 5.81 7.80 -3.38
N GLN A 149 7.12 7.84 -3.62
CA GLN A 149 8.13 7.87 -2.56
C GLN A 149 8.04 9.18 -1.76
N GLY A 150 8.07 9.06 -0.42
CA GLY A 150 7.95 10.21 0.48
C GLY A 150 6.53 10.76 0.61
N GLY A 151 5.63 10.42 -0.33
CA GLY A 151 4.22 10.78 -0.29
C GLY A 151 3.97 12.29 -0.17
N TYR A 152 2.89 12.66 0.51
CA TYR A 152 2.46 14.06 0.67
C TYR A 152 3.49 14.93 1.39
N GLU A 153 4.22 14.38 2.37
CA GLU A 153 5.28 15.13 3.06
C GLU A 153 6.38 15.63 2.11
N GLU A 154 6.77 14.79 1.16
CA GLU A 154 7.80 15.16 0.19
C GLU A 154 7.28 16.18 -0.83
N LEU A 155 6.01 16.07 -1.23
CA LEU A 155 5.35 17.05 -2.11
C LEU A 155 5.32 18.44 -1.45
N VAL A 156 4.93 18.52 -0.18
CA VAL A 156 4.90 19.78 0.59
C VAL A 156 6.30 20.36 0.76
N LYS A 157 7.32 19.54 1.08
CA LYS A 157 8.70 20.00 1.18
C LYS A 157 9.23 20.61 -0.12
N ARG A 158 8.75 20.14 -1.26
CA ARG A 158 9.13 20.63 -2.58
C ARG A 158 8.23 21.74 -3.11
N GLU A 159 7.35 22.28 -2.27
CA GLU A 159 6.43 23.37 -2.59
C GLU A 159 5.53 23.06 -3.81
N ILE A 160 5.21 21.79 -4.03
CA ILE A 160 4.26 21.39 -5.05
C ILE A 160 2.87 21.82 -4.58
N ALA A 161 2.12 22.49 -5.47
CA ALA A 161 0.85 23.11 -5.15
C ALA A 161 -0.14 22.12 -4.51
N VAL A 162 -0.57 22.43 -3.30
CA VAL A 162 -1.58 21.71 -2.54
C VAL A 162 -2.76 22.65 -2.24
N SER A 163 -3.94 22.10 -2.12
CA SER A 163 -5.18 22.84 -1.82
C SER A 163 -5.76 22.44 -0.47
#